data_8b7295e80717857df6e91ee1c8bd23ea
#
_entry.id   8b7295e80717857df6e91ee1c8bd23ea
#
_cell.length_a   1.000
_cell.length_b   1.000
_cell.length_c   1.000
_cell.angle_alpha   90.00
_cell.angle_beta   90.00
_cell.angle_gamma   90.00
#
_symmetry.space_group_name_H-M   'P 1'
#
loop_
_entity.id
_entity.type
_entity.pdbx_description
1 polymer ?
#
loop_
_entity_poly.entity_id
_entity_poly.type
_entity_poly.pdbx_seq_one_letter_code
_entity_poly.pdbx_strand_id
1 'polypeptide(L)'
;MSPIADTANFIVVYPQARQDPSDGNSFNWIPKTPGTYDDVPFISSMIDLIASNYQIDQNRIYACGYSLGGDMSFELGCKLSNRIAAIAPVARTMQANPNSFCSPVHPTGVLTILGTDDFTSPYNGITYDGIEYYISAAATHSYWASHNNCNPTATMSTVSPSVERYTWSTASGCAFVEELKVIGG
;
A
#
# COMPACT_ATOMS: atom_id res chain seq x y z
N MET A 1 -6.55 1.72 -15.50
CA MET A 1 -7.23 0.58 -14.84
C MET A 1 -8.57 0.24 -15.53
N SER A 2 -9.42 1.23 -15.89
CA SER A 2 -10.76 0.96 -16.46
C SER A 2 -10.74 0.02 -17.69
N PRO A 3 -9.86 0.20 -18.70
CA PRO A 3 -9.83 -0.74 -19.83
C PRO A 3 -9.48 -2.18 -19.45
N ILE A 4 -8.74 -2.37 -18.36
CA ILE A 4 -8.43 -3.72 -17.85
C ILE A 4 -9.65 -4.28 -17.10
N ALA A 5 -10.35 -3.45 -16.33
CA ALA A 5 -11.56 -3.86 -15.65
C ALA A 5 -12.64 -4.38 -16.61
N ASP A 6 -12.80 -3.71 -17.74
CA ASP A 6 -13.78 -4.08 -18.78
C ASP A 6 -13.52 -5.47 -19.38
N THR A 7 -12.27 -5.95 -19.36
CA THR A 7 -11.87 -7.23 -19.95
C THR A 7 -11.56 -8.32 -18.91
N ALA A 8 -11.21 -7.93 -17.68
CA ALA A 8 -10.78 -8.85 -16.64
C ALA A 8 -11.84 -9.13 -15.56
N ASN A 9 -13.08 -8.69 -15.80
CA ASN A 9 -14.26 -8.95 -14.97
C ASN A 9 -14.07 -8.57 -13.50
N PHE A 10 -13.67 -7.31 -13.25
CA PHE A 10 -13.63 -6.73 -11.90
C PHE A 10 -14.20 -5.31 -11.88
N ILE A 11 -14.68 -4.88 -10.72
CA ILE A 11 -15.11 -3.50 -10.49
C ILE A 11 -13.89 -2.68 -10.07
N VAL A 12 -13.64 -1.57 -10.76
CA VAL A 12 -12.64 -0.58 -10.33
C VAL A 12 -13.35 0.64 -9.77
N VAL A 13 -12.81 1.16 -8.66
CA VAL A 13 -13.35 2.33 -7.98
C VAL A 13 -12.21 3.33 -7.79
N TYR A 14 -12.49 4.60 -8.09
CA TYR A 14 -11.57 5.72 -7.91
C TYR A 14 -12.15 6.68 -6.86
N PRO A 15 -11.99 6.40 -5.57
CA PRO A 15 -12.50 7.28 -4.55
C PRO A 15 -11.73 8.60 -4.55
N GLN A 16 -12.44 9.70 -4.34
CA GLN A 16 -11.83 11.02 -4.22
C GLN A 16 -11.58 11.32 -2.75
N ALA A 17 -10.33 11.65 -2.42
CA ALA A 17 -9.97 12.13 -1.09
C ALA A 17 -10.72 13.42 -0.73
N ARG A 18 -10.93 13.65 0.55
CA ARG A 18 -11.52 14.89 1.05
C ARG A 18 -10.55 16.06 0.84
N GLN A 19 -11.10 17.23 0.59
CA GLN A 19 -10.34 18.47 0.58
C GLN A 19 -9.87 18.80 2.00
N ASP A 20 -8.57 19.02 2.17
CA ASP A 20 -7.94 19.36 3.45
C ASP A 20 -7.67 20.86 3.52
N PRO A 21 -8.45 21.63 4.31
CA PRO A 21 -8.24 23.09 4.44
C PRO A 21 -6.90 23.43 5.09
N SER A 22 -6.32 22.54 5.89
CA SER A 22 -5.03 22.75 6.56
C SER A 22 -3.83 22.67 5.61
N ASP A 23 -4.03 22.11 4.42
CA ASP A 23 -3.02 21.96 3.36
C ASP A 23 -3.40 22.75 2.09
N GLY A 24 -3.84 23.98 2.22
CA GLY A 24 -4.17 24.84 1.09
C GLY A 24 -5.32 24.32 0.22
N ASN A 25 -6.25 23.59 0.81
CA ASN A 25 -7.36 22.90 0.14
C ASN A 25 -6.93 21.81 -0.85
N SER A 26 -5.77 21.20 -0.64
CA SER A 26 -5.37 19.98 -1.38
C SER A 26 -6.26 18.79 -1.05
N PHE A 27 -6.41 17.86 -1.97
CA PHE A 27 -7.08 16.60 -1.70
C PHE A 27 -6.07 15.61 -1.10
N ASN A 28 -6.23 15.31 0.19
CA ASN A 28 -5.35 14.42 0.93
C ASN A 28 -6.14 13.28 1.58
N TRP A 29 -5.63 12.05 1.46
CA TRP A 29 -6.18 10.87 2.14
C TRP A 29 -5.91 10.90 3.64
N ILE A 30 -4.72 11.33 4.04
CA ILE A 30 -4.31 11.41 5.43
C ILE A 30 -4.20 12.88 5.78
N PRO A 31 -5.06 13.41 6.69
CA PRO A 31 -5.02 14.83 7.02
C PRO A 31 -3.72 15.15 7.76
N LYS A 32 -3.12 16.30 7.44
CA LYS A 32 -1.95 16.82 8.16
C LYS A 32 -2.26 17.15 9.63
N THR A 33 -3.52 17.54 9.90
CA THR A 33 -3.99 17.79 11.27
C THR A 33 -4.72 16.55 11.78
N PRO A 34 -4.15 15.80 12.75
CA PRO A 34 -4.79 14.61 13.30
C PRO A 34 -6.19 14.89 13.84
N GLY A 35 -7.12 13.97 13.60
CA GLY A 35 -8.49 14.05 14.12
C GLY A 35 -9.45 14.93 13.34
N THR A 36 -9.04 15.53 12.21
CA THR A 36 -9.94 16.32 11.37
C THR A 36 -10.92 15.47 10.58
N TYR A 37 -10.50 14.31 10.10
CA TYR A 37 -11.34 13.29 9.44
C TYR A 37 -10.58 11.96 9.34
N ASP A 38 -11.30 10.88 9.05
CA ASP A 38 -10.75 9.54 8.82
C ASP A 38 -11.41 8.97 7.56
N ASP A 39 -10.61 8.69 6.53
CA ASP A 39 -11.10 8.15 5.26
C ASP A 39 -11.26 6.62 5.28
N VAL A 40 -10.71 5.91 6.26
CA VAL A 40 -10.83 4.46 6.39
C VAL A 40 -12.29 4.01 6.55
N PRO A 41 -13.11 4.61 7.44
CA PRO A 41 -14.54 4.31 7.52
C PRO A 41 -15.30 4.63 6.24
N PHE A 42 -14.92 5.70 5.51
CA PHE A 42 -15.51 6.03 4.21
C PHE A 42 -15.27 4.91 3.20
N ILE A 43 -14.02 4.44 3.05
CA ILE A 43 -13.69 3.32 2.16
C ILE A 43 -14.43 2.04 2.59
N SER A 44 -14.49 1.76 3.90
CA SER A 44 -15.24 0.60 4.41
C SER A 44 -16.72 0.66 4.02
N SER A 45 -17.37 1.81 4.21
CA SER A 45 -18.78 2.02 3.85
C SER A 45 -19.02 1.93 2.35
N MET A 46 -18.07 2.41 1.53
CA MET A 46 -18.12 2.29 0.08
C MET A 46 -18.06 0.82 -0.37
N ILE A 47 -17.22 0.00 0.26
CA ILE A 47 -17.18 -1.45 0.00
C ILE A 47 -18.54 -2.07 0.30
N ASP A 48 -19.17 -1.73 1.44
CA ASP A 48 -20.49 -2.24 1.82
C ASP A 48 -21.57 -1.84 0.81
N LEU A 49 -21.55 -0.59 0.36
CA LEU A 49 -22.49 -0.10 -0.66
C LEU A 49 -22.34 -0.84 -1.98
N ILE A 50 -21.11 -1.09 -2.42
CA ILE A 50 -20.85 -1.85 -3.66
C ILE A 50 -21.31 -3.30 -3.49
N ALA A 51 -21.00 -3.95 -2.36
CA ALA A 51 -21.39 -5.31 -2.08
C ALA A 51 -22.92 -5.49 -1.99
N SER A 52 -23.65 -4.45 -1.57
CA SER A 52 -25.12 -4.49 -1.53
C SER A 52 -25.78 -4.38 -2.91
N ASN A 53 -25.08 -3.82 -3.89
CA ASN A 53 -25.62 -3.59 -5.24
C ASN A 53 -25.06 -4.56 -6.30
N TYR A 54 -23.91 -5.18 -6.03
CA TYR A 54 -23.22 -6.06 -6.98
C TYR A 54 -22.74 -7.32 -6.29
N GLN A 55 -22.78 -8.43 -6.99
CA GLN A 55 -22.19 -9.70 -6.52
C GLN A 55 -20.66 -9.60 -6.64
N ILE A 56 -19.99 -9.23 -5.56
CA ILE A 56 -18.55 -9.22 -5.46
C ILE A 56 -18.06 -10.33 -4.53
N ASP A 57 -16.87 -10.84 -4.82
CA ASP A 57 -16.15 -11.71 -3.89
C ASP A 57 -15.46 -10.85 -2.82
N GLN A 58 -16.02 -10.87 -1.61
CA GLN A 58 -15.50 -10.07 -0.49
C GLN A 58 -14.10 -10.50 -0.02
N ASN A 59 -13.61 -11.67 -0.44
CA ASN A 59 -12.23 -12.11 -0.18
C ASN A 59 -11.23 -11.62 -1.26
N ARG A 60 -11.71 -10.92 -2.28
CA ARG A 60 -10.91 -10.43 -3.41
C ARG A 60 -11.05 -8.92 -3.60
N ILE A 61 -10.93 -8.19 -2.51
CA ILE A 61 -10.90 -6.73 -2.49
C ILE A 61 -9.45 -6.29 -2.33
N TYR A 62 -9.01 -5.39 -3.21
CA TYR A 62 -7.63 -4.93 -3.30
C TYR A 62 -7.58 -3.41 -3.28
N ALA A 63 -6.48 -2.86 -2.75
CA ALA A 63 -6.24 -1.42 -2.81
C ALA A 63 -4.89 -1.15 -3.50
N CYS A 64 -4.86 -0.14 -4.35
CA CYS A 64 -3.62 0.34 -4.94
C CYS A 64 -3.63 1.85 -5.07
N GLY A 65 -2.45 2.47 -5.05
CA GLY A 65 -2.36 3.90 -5.19
C GLY A 65 -0.93 4.39 -5.40
N TYR A 66 -0.83 5.55 -6.00
CA TYR A 66 0.43 6.24 -6.27
C TYR A 66 0.65 7.36 -5.26
N SER A 67 1.87 7.50 -4.73
CA SER A 67 2.25 8.56 -3.79
C SER A 67 1.33 8.60 -2.57
N LEU A 68 0.54 9.65 -2.33
CA LEU A 68 -0.47 9.70 -1.25
C LEU A 68 -1.52 8.58 -1.33
N GLY A 69 -1.83 8.09 -2.54
CA GLY A 69 -2.65 6.89 -2.71
C GLY A 69 -1.94 5.62 -2.22
N GLY A 70 -0.61 5.59 -2.28
CA GLY A 70 0.21 4.55 -1.68
C GLY A 70 0.15 4.58 -0.14
N ASP A 71 0.20 5.78 0.46
CA ASP A 71 -0.03 5.95 1.91
C ASP A 71 -1.39 5.38 2.31
N MET A 72 -2.45 5.75 1.57
CA MET A 72 -3.79 5.24 1.83
C MET A 72 -3.87 3.72 1.63
N SER A 73 -3.16 3.16 0.65
CA SER A 73 -3.10 1.70 0.47
C SER A 73 -2.49 1.01 1.68
N PHE A 74 -1.41 1.53 2.26
CA PHE A 74 -0.85 1.01 3.51
C PHE A 74 -1.82 1.15 4.68
N GLU A 75 -2.48 2.30 4.84
CA GLU A 75 -3.51 2.50 5.88
C GLU A 75 -4.63 1.46 5.79
N LEU A 76 -5.12 1.17 4.57
CA LEU A 76 -6.15 0.15 4.35
C LEU A 76 -5.65 -1.25 4.68
N GLY A 77 -4.42 -1.60 4.26
CA GLY A 77 -3.79 -2.87 4.63
C GLY A 77 -3.62 -3.02 6.14
N CYS A 78 -3.30 -1.93 6.85
CA CYS A 78 -3.13 -1.91 8.29
C CYS A 78 -4.45 -2.00 9.06
N LYS A 79 -5.46 -1.22 8.65
CA LYS A 79 -6.69 -1.01 9.43
C LYS A 79 -7.89 -1.83 8.96
N LEU A 80 -7.88 -2.28 7.69
CA LEU A 80 -8.94 -3.08 7.08
C LEU A 80 -8.43 -4.43 6.54
N SER A 81 -7.41 -5.03 7.16
CA SER A 81 -6.85 -6.32 6.74
C SER A 81 -7.86 -7.48 6.77
N ASN A 82 -8.98 -7.32 7.49
CA ASN A 82 -10.11 -8.24 7.46
C ASN A 82 -11.00 -8.11 6.21
N ARG A 83 -10.75 -7.10 5.36
CA ARG A 83 -11.51 -6.81 4.15
C ARG A 83 -10.61 -6.69 2.91
N ILE A 84 -9.40 -6.17 3.08
CA ILE A 84 -8.43 -5.95 2.00
C ILE A 84 -7.48 -7.14 1.90
N ALA A 85 -7.60 -7.92 0.84
CA ALA A 85 -6.79 -9.12 0.64
C ALA A 85 -5.34 -8.80 0.26
N ALA A 86 -5.12 -7.73 -0.51
CA ALA A 86 -3.77 -7.26 -0.85
C ALA A 86 -3.76 -5.77 -1.20
N ILE A 87 -2.57 -5.19 -1.07
CA ILE A 87 -2.30 -3.79 -1.39
C ILE A 87 -1.17 -3.66 -2.42
N ALA A 88 -1.22 -2.61 -3.24
CA ALA A 88 -0.17 -2.30 -4.20
C ALA A 88 0.20 -0.79 -4.17
N PRO A 89 0.97 -0.34 -3.16
CA PRO A 89 1.49 1.02 -3.11
C PRO A 89 2.59 1.23 -4.15
N VAL A 90 2.51 2.35 -4.87
CA VAL A 90 3.45 2.75 -5.92
C VAL A 90 4.11 4.08 -5.52
N ALA A 91 5.43 4.18 -5.69
CA ALA A 91 6.24 5.34 -5.34
C ALA A 91 5.96 5.82 -3.89
N ARG A 92 5.90 4.87 -2.96
CA ARG A 92 5.72 5.14 -1.54
C ARG A 92 6.20 3.98 -0.68
N THR A 93 6.93 4.29 0.40
CA THR A 93 7.27 3.40 1.50
C THR A 93 6.36 3.66 2.71
N MET A 94 6.43 2.85 3.76
CA MET A 94 5.61 3.07 4.95
C MET A 94 6.05 4.29 5.75
N GLN A 95 5.11 4.93 6.42
CA GLN A 95 5.39 5.96 7.42
C GLN A 95 6.24 5.39 8.56
N ALA A 96 6.99 6.26 9.22
CA ALA A 96 7.84 5.89 10.35
C ALA A 96 7.04 5.32 11.52
N ASN A 97 7.68 4.48 12.32
CA ASN A 97 7.07 3.80 13.46
C ASN A 97 5.81 2.99 13.13
N PRO A 98 5.83 2.09 12.12
CA PRO A 98 4.64 1.36 11.69
C PRO A 98 3.97 0.59 12.83
N ASN A 99 4.71 0.09 13.81
CA ASN A 99 4.17 -0.60 14.98
C ASN A 99 3.24 0.27 15.84
N SER A 100 3.24 1.58 15.68
CA SER A 100 2.39 2.49 16.45
C SER A 100 0.98 2.66 15.88
N PHE A 101 0.80 2.38 14.59
CA PHE A 101 -0.48 2.63 13.88
C PHE A 101 -0.95 1.46 13.02
N CYS A 102 -0.06 0.54 12.67
CA CYS A 102 -0.34 -0.58 11.78
C CYS A 102 -0.37 -1.89 12.60
N SER A 103 -1.55 -2.47 12.73
CA SER A 103 -1.76 -3.73 13.44
C SER A 103 -2.74 -4.60 12.67
N PRO A 104 -2.34 -5.11 11.49
CA PRO A 104 -3.23 -5.94 10.68
C PRO A 104 -3.65 -7.19 11.47
N VAL A 105 -4.92 -7.57 11.39
CA VAL A 105 -5.46 -8.77 12.08
C VAL A 105 -5.39 -10.02 11.21
N HIS A 106 -5.18 -9.84 9.89
CA HIS A 106 -4.98 -10.92 8.94
C HIS A 106 -3.76 -10.65 8.07
N PRO A 107 -3.05 -11.71 7.60
CA PRO A 107 -2.02 -11.55 6.59
C PRO A 107 -2.57 -10.85 5.34
N THR A 108 -1.86 -9.85 4.86
CA THR A 108 -2.26 -9.03 3.70
C THR A 108 -1.17 -9.10 2.64
N GLY A 109 -1.50 -9.47 1.41
CA GLY A 109 -0.54 -9.45 0.31
C GLY A 109 -0.05 -8.02 0.03
N VAL A 110 1.25 -7.86 -0.25
CA VAL A 110 1.85 -6.55 -0.53
C VAL A 110 2.70 -6.62 -1.78
N LEU A 111 2.42 -5.75 -2.74
CA LEU A 111 3.26 -5.51 -3.91
C LEU A 111 3.66 -4.03 -3.93
N THR A 112 4.94 -3.73 -3.76
CA THR A 112 5.45 -2.36 -3.94
C THR A 112 6.07 -2.18 -5.32
N ILE A 113 5.95 -0.98 -5.88
CA ILE A 113 6.66 -0.56 -7.09
C ILE A 113 7.42 0.71 -6.74
N LEU A 114 8.75 0.61 -6.65
CA LEU A 114 9.61 1.68 -6.10
C LEU A 114 10.78 1.98 -7.04
N GLY A 115 11.05 3.25 -7.26
CA GLY A 115 12.22 3.73 -8.01
C GLY A 115 13.43 3.94 -7.11
N THR A 116 14.63 3.56 -7.58
CA THR A 116 15.87 3.78 -6.80
C THR A 116 16.31 5.23 -6.74
N ASP A 117 15.91 6.02 -7.74
CA ASP A 117 16.31 7.42 -7.91
C ASP A 117 15.14 8.39 -7.71
N ASP A 118 14.02 7.90 -7.15
CA ASP A 118 12.88 8.74 -6.78
C ASP A 118 13.31 9.73 -5.69
N PHE A 119 13.38 11.00 -6.03
CA PHE A 119 13.76 12.07 -5.10
C PHE A 119 12.57 12.61 -4.29
N THR A 120 11.33 12.30 -4.69
CA THR A 120 10.11 12.72 -3.98
C THR A 120 9.70 11.72 -2.90
N SER A 121 9.83 10.43 -3.21
CA SER A 121 9.61 9.31 -2.29
C SER A 121 10.86 8.43 -2.26
N PRO A 122 11.96 8.88 -1.64
CA PRO A 122 13.23 8.20 -1.68
C PRO A 122 13.16 6.74 -1.23
N TYR A 123 13.80 5.88 -2.02
CA TYR A 123 13.89 4.43 -1.77
C TYR A 123 14.43 4.10 -0.36
N ASN A 124 15.33 4.95 0.14
CA ASN A 124 15.94 4.80 1.46
C ASN A 124 15.16 5.47 2.60
N GLY A 125 13.91 5.91 2.34
CA GLY A 125 13.08 6.59 3.31
C GLY A 125 13.33 8.10 3.37
N ILE A 126 12.57 8.78 4.23
CA ILE A 126 12.62 10.23 4.39
C ILE A 126 12.94 10.57 5.84
N THR A 127 14.08 11.24 6.05
CA THR A 127 14.45 11.83 7.34
C THR A 127 14.69 13.33 7.12
N TYR A 128 14.04 14.15 7.93
CA TYR A 128 14.23 15.59 7.92
C TYR A 128 14.42 16.11 9.34
N ASP A 129 15.45 16.91 9.54
CA ASP A 129 15.82 17.47 10.87
C ASP A 129 15.95 16.40 11.97
N GLY A 130 16.53 15.24 11.61
CA GLY A 130 16.71 14.11 12.53
C GLY A 130 15.43 13.31 12.85
N ILE A 131 14.29 13.68 12.26
CA ILE A 131 13.03 12.96 12.42
C ILE A 131 12.79 12.11 11.18
N GLU A 132 12.60 10.80 11.37
CA GLU A 132 12.19 9.89 10.31
C GLU A 132 10.69 10.03 10.05
N TYR A 133 10.31 10.31 8.80
CA TYR A 133 8.91 10.41 8.36
C TYR A 133 8.45 9.16 7.61
N TYR A 134 9.35 8.58 6.81
CA TYR A 134 9.11 7.34 6.08
C TYR A 134 10.31 6.43 6.24
N ILE A 135 10.05 5.16 6.53
CA ILE A 135 11.10 4.13 6.60
C ILE A 135 11.55 3.73 5.19
N SER A 136 12.72 3.11 5.09
CA SER A 136 13.24 2.62 3.81
C SER A 136 12.35 1.51 3.19
N ALA A 137 12.53 1.26 1.89
CA ALA A 137 11.95 0.11 1.21
C ALA A 137 12.28 -1.21 1.93
N ALA A 138 13.56 -1.41 2.30
CA ALA A 138 14.00 -2.59 3.04
C ALA A 138 13.27 -2.77 4.38
N ALA A 139 13.09 -1.69 5.15
CA ALA A 139 12.35 -1.72 6.41
C ALA A 139 10.85 -1.98 6.19
N THR A 140 10.27 -1.39 5.15
CA THR A 140 8.87 -1.63 4.74
C THR A 140 8.63 -3.11 4.44
N HIS A 141 9.49 -3.72 3.62
CA HIS A 141 9.36 -5.14 3.26
C HIS A 141 9.62 -6.07 4.46
N SER A 142 10.59 -5.74 5.32
CA SER A 142 10.86 -6.51 6.54
C SER A 142 9.65 -6.50 7.48
N TYR A 143 8.97 -5.36 7.63
CA TYR A 143 7.76 -5.25 8.42
C TYR A 143 6.67 -6.21 7.91
N TRP A 144 6.33 -6.14 6.61
CA TRP A 144 5.28 -6.96 6.03
C TRP A 144 5.66 -8.43 5.93
N ALA A 145 6.91 -8.76 5.61
CA ALA A 145 7.39 -10.15 5.61
C ALA A 145 7.27 -10.79 6.99
N SER A 146 7.65 -10.05 8.05
CA SER A 146 7.50 -10.50 9.43
C SER A 146 6.03 -10.68 9.81
N HIS A 147 5.17 -9.69 9.49
CA HIS A 147 3.74 -9.77 9.77
C HIS A 147 3.08 -10.96 9.07
N ASN A 148 3.41 -11.19 7.81
CA ASN A 148 2.86 -12.29 7.00
C ASN A 148 3.51 -13.65 7.26
N ASN A 149 4.46 -13.75 8.21
CA ASN A 149 5.24 -14.96 8.49
C ASN A 149 6.01 -15.50 7.28
N CYS A 150 6.50 -14.61 6.42
CA CYS A 150 7.37 -14.95 5.31
C CYS A 150 8.84 -15.10 5.78
N ASN A 151 9.67 -15.73 4.95
CA ASN A 151 11.12 -15.73 5.18
C ASN A 151 11.64 -14.28 5.21
N PRO A 152 12.59 -13.96 6.10
CA PRO A 152 13.14 -12.60 6.15
C PRO A 152 14.02 -12.25 4.95
N THR A 153 14.48 -13.23 4.20
CA THR A 153 15.33 -13.05 3.01
C THR A 153 14.51 -13.28 1.75
N ALA A 154 14.50 -12.27 0.87
CA ALA A 154 13.85 -12.36 -0.43
C ALA A 154 14.65 -13.21 -1.42
N THR A 155 13.95 -13.81 -2.37
CA THR A 155 14.54 -14.27 -3.63
C THR A 155 14.44 -13.17 -4.66
N MET A 156 15.50 -13.00 -5.49
CA MET A 156 15.54 -11.99 -6.55
C MET A 156 15.46 -12.64 -7.92
N SER A 157 14.74 -12.00 -8.82
CA SER A 157 14.72 -12.34 -10.26
C SER A 157 14.68 -11.06 -11.09
N THR A 158 15.28 -11.09 -12.28
CA THR A 158 15.28 -9.98 -13.22
C THR A 158 14.01 -10.03 -14.09
N VAL A 159 13.24 -8.96 -14.10
CA VAL A 159 12.05 -8.81 -14.97
C VAL A 159 12.44 -8.16 -16.30
N SER A 160 13.29 -7.13 -16.24
CA SER A 160 13.86 -6.44 -17.40
C SER A 160 15.20 -5.82 -17.01
N PRO A 161 15.99 -5.25 -17.96
CA PRO A 161 17.27 -4.62 -17.63
C PRO A 161 17.20 -3.54 -16.53
N SER A 162 16.03 -2.92 -16.34
CA SER A 162 15.83 -1.86 -15.34
C SER A 162 14.84 -2.25 -14.24
N VAL A 163 14.35 -3.52 -14.19
CA VAL A 163 13.38 -3.95 -13.18
C VAL A 163 13.80 -5.27 -12.56
N GLU A 164 14.01 -5.23 -11.27
CA GLU A 164 14.23 -6.40 -10.42
C GLU A 164 12.95 -6.71 -9.63
N ARG A 165 12.63 -8.01 -9.49
CA ARG A 165 11.58 -8.47 -8.59
C ARG A 165 12.21 -9.13 -7.38
N TYR A 166 11.80 -8.71 -6.21
CA TYR A 166 12.09 -9.36 -4.93
C TYR A 166 10.83 -10.00 -4.38
N THR A 167 10.93 -11.23 -3.90
CA THR A 167 9.79 -11.99 -3.37
C THR A 167 10.16 -12.61 -2.03
N TRP A 168 9.37 -12.29 -0.99
CA TRP A 168 9.44 -12.94 0.32
C TRP A 168 8.34 -13.98 0.40
N SER A 169 8.72 -15.23 0.60
CA SER A 169 7.80 -16.37 0.64
C SER A 169 8.27 -17.44 1.61
N THR A 170 7.44 -18.43 1.90
CA THR A 170 7.82 -19.63 2.66
C THR A 170 7.40 -20.90 1.92
N ALA A 171 8.00 -22.04 2.26
CA ALA A 171 7.63 -23.33 1.68
C ALA A 171 6.19 -23.75 2.04
N SER A 172 5.67 -23.30 3.20
CA SER A 172 4.30 -23.55 3.64
C SER A 172 3.28 -22.55 3.06
N GLY A 173 3.75 -21.54 2.33
CA GLY A 173 2.97 -20.40 1.88
C GLY A 173 2.81 -19.33 2.97
N CYS A 174 2.83 -18.08 2.55
CA CYS A 174 2.46 -16.91 3.35
C CYS A 174 1.72 -15.94 2.43
N ALA A 175 1.04 -14.93 2.97
CA ALA A 175 0.55 -13.85 2.14
C ALA A 175 1.77 -13.17 1.50
N PHE A 176 1.82 -13.10 0.18
CA PHE A 176 3.00 -12.67 -0.56
C PHE A 176 3.45 -11.26 -0.18
N VAL A 177 4.76 -11.05 -0.16
CA VAL A 177 5.36 -9.72 -0.14
C VAL A 177 6.30 -9.66 -1.35
N GLU A 178 6.06 -8.73 -2.22
CA GLU A 178 6.83 -8.52 -3.45
C GLU A 178 7.22 -7.07 -3.63
N GLU A 179 8.37 -6.86 -4.24
CA GLU A 179 8.82 -5.58 -4.74
C GLU A 179 9.14 -5.68 -6.23
N LEU A 180 8.66 -4.72 -6.99
CA LEU A 180 9.22 -4.38 -8.30
C LEU A 180 10.08 -3.13 -8.12
N LYS A 181 11.40 -3.37 -8.06
CA LYS A 181 12.39 -2.31 -7.91
C LYS A 181 12.81 -1.81 -9.28
N VAL A 182 12.52 -0.54 -9.54
CA VAL A 182 12.86 0.13 -10.81
C VAL A 182 14.19 0.84 -10.66
N ILE A 183 15.22 0.34 -11.35
CA ILE A 183 16.57 0.90 -11.31
C ILE A 183 16.60 2.20 -12.12
N GLY A 184 17.02 3.29 -11.50
CA GLY A 184 17.07 4.63 -12.11
C GLY A 184 15.69 5.28 -12.30
N GLY A 185 14.64 4.74 -11.66
CA GLY A 185 13.29 5.27 -11.72
C GLY A 185 12.95 6.18 -10.56
#